data_f043c83212344de8b5183479a21e1954
#
_entry.id   f043c83212344de8b5183479a21e1954
#
_cell.length_a   1.000
_cell.length_b   1.000
_cell.length_c   1.000
_cell.angle_alpha   90.00
_cell.angle_beta   90.00
_cell.angle_gamma   90.00
#
_symmetry.space_group_name_H-M   'P 1'
#
loop_
_entity.id
_entity.type
_entity.pdbx_description
1 polymer ?
#
loop_
_entity_poly.entity_id
_entity_poly.type
_entity_poly.pdbx_seq_one_letter_code
_entity_poly.pdbx_strand_id
1 'polypeptide(L)' 'MKITVAGNKKEYEDGITVAELIVEENVENPEYVTVTVNDDFVERDDFETTKLNEGDAVEFLYFMGGGAY' A
#
# COMPACT_ATOMS: atom_id res chain seq x y z
N MET A 1 5.59 2.70 -14.44
CA MET A 1 5.17 1.31 -14.31
C MET A 1 3.71 1.23 -13.88
N LYS A 2 3.07 0.16 -14.24
CA LYS A 2 1.67 -0.04 -13.89
C LYS A 2 1.54 -1.00 -12.73
N ILE A 3 0.75 -0.58 -11.74
CA ILE A 3 0.44 -1.43 -10.60
C ILE A 3 -1.07 -1.32 -10.35
N THR A 4 -1.58 -2.28 -9.60
CA THR A 4 -2.98 -2.26 -9.22
C THR A 4 -3.06 -1.82 -7.77
N VAL A 5 -3.82 -0.76 -7.51
CA VAL A 5 -3.97 -0.24 -6.16
C VAL A 5 -5.44 -0.25 -5.80
N ALA A 6 -5.79 -1.00 -4.77
CA ALA A 6 -7.17 -1.13 -4.32
C ALA A 6 -8.09 -1.50 -5.47
N GLY A 7 -7.63 -2.40 -6.33
CA GLY A 7 -8.41 -2.88 -7.45
C GLY A 7 -8.38 -2.02 -8.70
N ASN A 8 -7.68 -0.90 -8.66
CA ASN A 8 -7.60 0.00 -9.80
C ASN A 8 -6.19 0.03 -10.37
N LYS A 9 -6.10 -0.07 -11.70
CA LYS A 9 -4.79 0.01 -12.35
C LYS A 9 -4.36 1.45 -12.43
N LYS A 10 -3.14 1.72 -11.99
CA LYS A 10 -2.60 3.08 -11.98
C LYS A 10 -1.15 3.06 -12.39
N GLU A 11 -0.67 4.21 -12.83
CA GLU A 11 0.72 4.34 -13.22
C GLU A 11 1.48 5.16 -12.20
N TYR A 12 2.66 4.70 -11.88
CA TYR A 12 3.56 5.38 -10.94
C TYR A 12 4.98 5.25 -11.45
N GLU A 13 5.87 6.00 -10.83
CA GLU A 13 7.27 5.96 -11.20
C GLU A 13 7.91 4.64 -10.80
N ASP A 14 8.88 4.21 -11.60
CA ASP A 14 9.60 2.99 -11.27
C ASP A 14 10.32 3.16 -9.94
N GLY A 15 10.25 2.12 -9.12
CA GLY A 15 10.95 2.15 -7.85
C GLY A 15 10.21 2.86 -6.73
N ILE A 16 8.96 3.24 -6.96
CA ILE A 16 8.18 3.87 -5.90
C ILE A 16 8.09 2.91 -4.71
N THR A 17 8.24 3.45 -3.50
CA THR A 17 8.15 2.63 -2.30
C THR A 17 6.71 2.62 -1.78
N VAL A 18 6.45 1.68 -0.85
CA VAL A 18 5.14 1.63 -0.22
C VAL A 18 4.86 2.94 0.49
N ALA A 19 5.85 3.51 1.17
CA ALA A 19 5.66 4.78 1.87
C ALA A 19 5.27 5.90 0.90
N GLU A 20 5.94 5.95 -0.25
CA GLU A 20 5.60 6.96 -1.24
C GLU A 20 4.22 6.75 -1.82
N LEU A 21 3.84 5.50 -2.03
CA LEU A 21 2.51 5.20 -2.54
C LEU A 21 1.43 5.64 -1.58
N ILE A 22 1.65 5.44 -0.29
CA ILE A 22 0.69 5.86 0.72
C ILE A 22 0.43 7.37 0.61
N VAL A 23 1.49 8.14 0.40
CA VAL A 23 1.35 9.58 0.25
C VAL A 23 0.61 9.93 -1.05
N GLU A 24 0.98 9.27 -2.14
CA GLU A 24 0.38 9.56 -3.43
C GLU A 24 -1.10 9.23 -3.46
N GLU A 25 -1.50 8.20 -2.74
CA GLU A 25 -2.90 7.78 -2.72
C GLU A 25 -3.73 8.52 -1.68
N ASN A 26 -3.12 9.44 -0.93
CA ASN A 26 -3.81 10.19 0.11
C ASN A 26 -4.51 9.27 1.10
N VAL A 27 -3.80 8.24 1.53
CA VAL A 27 -4.37 7.28 2.46
C VAL A 27 -4.66 7.98 3.77
N GLU A 28 -5.90 7.83 4.26
CA GLU A 28 -6.28 8.40 5.54
C GLU A 28 -5.75 7.52 6.66
N ASN A 29 -5.32 8.17 7.73
CA ASN A 29 -4.85 7.46 8.92
C ASN A 29 -3.77 6.45 8.57
N PRO A 30 -2.68 6.89 7.96
CA PRO A 30 -1.65 5.95 7.52
C PRO A 30 -1.04 5.15 8.67
N GLU A 31 -1.16 5.63 9.89
CA GLU A 31 -0.62 4.87 11.02
C GLU A 31 -1.48 3.66 11.37
N TYR A 32 -2.68 3.57 10.82
CA TYR A 32 -3.55 2.43 11.08
C TYR A 32 -3.73 1.53 9.88
N VAL A 33 -3.15 1.88 8.75
CA VAL A 33 -3.37 1.11 7.55
C VAL A 33 -2.45 -0.11 7.52
N THR A 34 -2.99 -1.22 7.06
CA THR A 34 -2.19 -2.40 6.77
C THR A 34 -2.06 -2.49 5.26
N VAL A 35 -0.86 -2.75 4.80
CA VAL A 35 -0.58 -2.79 3.37
C VAL A 35 -0.20 -4.21 2.97
N THR A 36 -0.79 -4.69 1.88
CA THR A 36 -0.36 -5.94 1.29
C THR A 36 0.11 -5.67 -0.14
N VAL A 37 1.13 -6.41 -0.54
CA VAL A 37 1.63 -6.39 -1.90
C VAL A 37 1.60 -7.83 -2.37
N ASN A 38 0.78 -8.10 -3.41
CA ASN A 38 0.58 -9.46 -3.92
C ASN A 38 0.18 -10.41 -2.80
N ASP A 39 -0.72 -9.94 -1.92
CA ASP A 39 -1.27 -10.69 -0.80
C ASP A 39 -0.30 -10.94 0.34
N ASP A 40 0.90 -10.37 0.30
CA ASP A 40 1.85 -10.47 1.40
C ASP A 40 1.82 -9.19 2.21
N PHE A 41 1.76 -9.32 3.53
CA PHE A 41 1.78 -8.16 4.40
C PHE A 41 3.14 -7.49 4.37
N VAL A 42 3.12 -6.15 4.37
CA VAL A 42 4.34 -5.37 4.46
C VAL A 42 4.37 -4.74 5.83
N GLU A 43 5.46 -4.98 6.57
CA GLU A 43 5.60 -4.41 7.91
C GLU A 43 5.78 -2.90 7.81
N ARG A 44 5.22 -2.20 8.80
CA ARG A 44 5.32 -0.74 8.81
C ARG A 44 6.77 -0.27 8.73
N ASP A 45 7.66 -0.97 9.41
CA ASP A 45 9.07 -0.60 9.40
C ASP A 45 9.70 -0.75 8.02
N ASP A 46 9.06 -1.49 7.13
CA ASP A 46 9.60 -1.73 5.80
C ASP A 46 8.95 -0.86 4.73
N PHE A 47 8.03 0.02 5.11
CA PHE A 47 7.33 0.84 4.11
C PHE A 47 8.28 1.67 3.27
N GLU A 48 9.33 2.20 3.88
CA GLU A 48 10.24 3.09 3.18
C GLU A 48 11.27 2.34 2.34
N THR A 49 11.42 1.06 2.58
CA THR A 49 12.42 0.27 1.86
C THR A 49 11.82 -0.70 0.87
N THR A 50 10.51 -0.95 0.95
CA THR A 50 9.85 -1.88 0.05
C THR A 50 9.51 -1.17 -1.25
N LYS A 51 10.20 -1.54 -2.33
CA LYS A 51 9.96 -0.95 -3.64
C LYS A 51 8.97 -1.81 -4.40
N LEU A 52 8.09 -1.14 -5.11
CA LEU A 52 7.07 -1.82 -5.90
C LEU A 52 7.61 -2.11 -7.28
N ASN A 53 7.05 -3.14 -7.90
CA ASN A 53 7.47 -3.59 -9.22
C ASN A 53 6.28 -3.59 -10.16
N GLU A 54 6.60 -3.58 -11.45
CA GLU A 54 5.57 -3.64 -12.48
C GLU A 54 4.63 -4.81 -12.21
N GLY A 55 3.33 -4.51 -12.24
CA GLY A 55 2.33 -5.56 -12.09
C GLY A 55 1.95 -5.90 -10.66
N ASP A 56 2.58 -5.28 -9.69
CA ASP A 56 2.24 -5.55 -8.29
C ASP A 56 0.80 -5.15 -7.99
N ALA A 57 0.18 -5.90 -7.09
CA ALA A 57 -1.17 -5.60 -6.61
C ALA A 57 -1.08 -5.18 -5.16
N VAL A 58 -1.44 -3.94 -4.89
CA VAL A 58 -1.31 -3.36 -3.55
C VAL A 58 -2.69 -3.12 -2.98
N GLU A 59 -2.89 -3.46 -1.73
CA GLU A 59 -4.14 -3.18 -1.05
C GLU A 59 -3.89 -2.51 0.29
N PHE A 60 -4.80 -1.62 0.63
CA PHE A 60 -4.77 -0.92 1.91
C PHE A 60 -5.94 -1.42 2.73
N LEU A 61 -5.63 -2.02 3.86
CA LEU A 61 -6.64 -2.64 4.71
C LEU A 61 -6.69 -1.92 6.04
N TYR A 62 -7.90 -1.65 6.52
CA TYR A 62 -8.09 -1.01 7.80
C TYR A 62 -8.76 -2.00 8.73
N PHE A 63 -8.05 -2.42 9.73
CA PHE A 63 -8.60 -3.34 10.73
C PHE A 63 -9.06 -2.53 11.92
N MET A 64 -10.20 -1.92 11.74
CA MET A 64 -10.76 -1.09 12.80
C MET A 64 -11.83 -1.85 13.57
N GLY A 65 -11.95 -3.09 13.24
CA GLY A 65 -13.06 -3.84 13.78
C GLY A 65 -13.10 -3.93 15.26
N GLY A 66 -11.95 -3.98 15.88
CA GLY A 66 -11.92 -4.05 17.32
C GLY A 66 -12.68 -2.90 17.96
N GLY A 67 -12.56 -1.76 17.35
CA GLY A 67 -13.22 -0.59 17.90
C GLY A 67 -14.70 -0.58 17.64
N ALA A 68 -15.17 -1.45 16.83
CA ALA A 68 -16.56 -1.44 16.44
C ALA A 68 -17.44 -2.25 17.35
N TYR A 69 -16.90 -2.88 18.31
CA TYR A 69 -17.73 -3.78 19.14
C TYR A 69 -17.74 -3.45 20.55
#